data_19285f53ace2073181ecfa93d4cc0b0c
#
_entry.id   19285f53ace2073181ecfa93d4cc0b0c
#
_cell.length_a   1.000
_cell.length_b   1.000
_cell.length_c   1.000
_cell.angle_alpha   90.00
_cell.angle_beta   90.00
_cell.angle_gamma   90.00
#
_symmetry.space_group_name_H-M   'P 1'
#
loop_
_entity.id
_entity.type
_entity.pdbx_description
1 polymer ?
#
loop_
_entity_poly.entity_id
_entity_poly.type
_entity_poly.pdbx_seq_one_letter_code
_entity_poly.pdbx_strand_id
1 'polypeptide(L)'
;MSSASLSPADFASPVGFLGPSESTPYYPTGDLQRDRTVAFNTAMDCLDDMEVDFHGHDDVIIANTLCKIAQALNDLGLHKYALDTSSFALETLEHSYVAAPNDFRHHVASILSVQANILYDLKQNDKAIEAAHRAVTLFREHRDSQTAPVPELAFASLNYTVLLSCTGLKDESAAVAFELLGEVDESQPDMKGVSALCNLCLSNMRFDAEDGMDLAATEETIELTRTSSSSISQMALAGALLNKSKILSSRGQNEAAIPFSAEAVTLLRDMSSTRPAFSLFLAHALDTHAHHLSEANRKGESYTTRHDAVEHWQTLKASAPEPIARPLAWSLYELAKFRHQSGERNVLQENLRIAECAVEVFRGVVPPDVLGLADALYLLADRMLELDKNREAAEYAEESVHYFREASAEDQKYALDLINSLSLASSCLAYTERDEDAFEYAKQAVEVQHMRKGVEDKNYDAHLRWLLMNVVFRSKEMNKEHEALPWLQELQALDPSVGMHGVPHLNQ
;
A
#
# COMPACT_ATOMS: atom_id res chain seq x y z
N MET A 1 -10.20 -5.09 -2.67
CA MET A 1 -9.39 -3.91 -2.25
C MET A 1 -8.43 -4.38 -1.18
N SER A 2 -7.14 -4.47 -1.49
CA SER A 2 -6.12 -4.87 -0.51
C SER A 2 -5.97 -3.75 0.51
N SER A 3 -6.30 -4.02 1.77
CA SER A 3 -5.96 -3.15 2.88
C SER A 3 -4.44 -3.01 2.92
N ALA A 4 -3.92 -1.82 2.63
CA ALA A 4 -2.53 -1.52 2.91
C ALA A 4 -2.33 -1.65 4.42
N SER A 5 -1.78 -2.78 4.86
CA SER A 5 -1.35 -2.97 6.24
C SER A 5 -0.19 -2.02 6.49
N LEU A 6 -0.32 -1.19 7.51
CA LEU A 6 0.79 -0.39 8.02
C LEU A 6 1.95 -1.33 8.39
N SER A 7 3.18 -1.02 7.95
CA SER A 7 4.35 -1.80 8.32
C SER A 7 4.70 -1.57 9.80
N PRO A 8 5.05 -2.61 10.57
CA PRO A 8 5.54 -2.44 11.93
C PRO A 8 6.81 -1.60 12.03
N ALA A 9 7.63 -1.56 10.98
CA ALA A 9 8.78 -0.67 10.90
C ALA A 9 8.39 0.80 11.04
N ASP A 10 7.16 1.14 10.59
CA ASP A 10 6.63 2.49 10.64
C ASP A 10 6.14 2.88 12.04
N PHE A 11 5.90 1.89 12.91
CA PHE A 11 5.62 2.07 14.34
C PHE A 11 6.85 1.85 15.21
N ALA A 12 7.97 1.44 14.58
CA ALA A 12 9.21 1.19 15.27
C ALA A 12 9.74 2.47 15.88
N SER A 13 9.72 2.52 17.13
CA SER A 13 10.42 3.35 18.11
C SER A 13 9.62 4.42 18.81
N PRO A 14 8.82 4.02 19.76
CA PRO A 14 8.63 4.86 20.94
C PRO A 14 9.91 4.94 21.79
N VAL A 15 10.76 3.92 21.76
CA VAL A 15 11.99 3.86 22.58
C VAL A 15 13.07 4.85 22.10
N GLY A 16 13.10 5.22 20.81
CA GLY A 16 13.95 6.28 20.28
C GLY A 16 13.51 7.70 20.68
N PHE A 17 12.39 7.85 21.41
CA PHE A 17 11.85 9.13 21.85
C PHE A 17 12.38 9.61 23.20
N LEU A 18 13.08 8.80 23.95
CA LEU A 18 13.53 9.11 25.30
C LEU A 18 15.01 9.51 25.32
N GLY A 19 15.32 10.72 24.86
CA GLY A 19 16.57 11.38 25.14
C GLY A 19 16.91 12.49 24.15
N PRO A 20 17.13 13.73 24.61
CA PRO A 20 17.77 14.74 23.78
C PRO A 20 19.26 14.41 23.67
N SER A 21 19.68 13.72 22.61
CA SER A 21 21.06 13.84 22.20
C SER A 21 21.18 15.12 21.37
N GLU A 22 22.05 16.03 21.78
CA GLU A 22 22.36 17.28 21.05
C GLU A 22 23.10 17.04 19.73
N SER A 23 23.05 15.84 19.15
CA SER A 23 23.53 15.59 17.81
C SER A 23 22.52 16.16 16.81
N THR A 24 22.97 17.09 15.97
CA THR A 24 22.18 17.62 14.84
C THR A 24 21.53 16.47 14.08
N PRO A 25 20.21 16.48 13.93
CA PRO A 25 19.51 15.38 13.23
C PRO A 25 20.05 15.28 11.80
N TYR A 26 20.57 14.11 11.44
CA TYR A 26 20.96 13.81 10.07
C TYR A 26 19.68 13.70 9.22
N TYR A 27 19.61 14.50 8.17
CA TYR A 27 18.54 14.40 7.17
C TYR A 27 19.07 13.65 5.94
N PRO A 28 18.43 12.53 5.53
CA PRO A 28 18.81 11.83 4.31
C PRO A 28 18.82 12.78 3.11
N THR A 29 19.89 12.74 2.32
CA THR A 29 20.07 13.64 1.16
C THR A 29 19.37 13.12 -0.08
N GLY A 30 18.77 11.93 -0.04
CA GLY A 30 18.22 11.22 -1.19
C GLY A 30 19.29 10.50 -2.04
N ASP A 31 20.56 10.67 -1.73
CA ASP A 31 21.64 9.88 -2.30
C ASP A 31 21.90 8.67 -1.39
N LEU A 32 21.34 7.52 -1.77
CA LEU A 32 21.38 6.30 -0.98
C LEU A 32 22.81 5.88 -0.59
N GLN A 33 23.77 6.09 -1.48
CA GLN A 33 25.16 5.70 -1.21
C GLN A 33 25.85 6.67 -0.24
N ARG A 34 25.54 7.95 -0.35
CA ARG A 34 26.01 8.98 0.58
C ARG A 34 25.36 8.82 1.95
N ASP A 35 24.05 8.58 1.98
CA ASP A 35 23.29 8.40 3.21
C ASP A 35 23.75 7.15 3.97
N ARG A 36 24.01 6.04 3.27
CA ARG A 36 24.61 4.82 3.84
C ARG A 36 26.01 5.06 4.37
N THR A 37 26.84 5.83 3.66
CA THR A 37 28.20 6.16 4.09
C THR A 37 28.19 7.02 5.34
N VAL A 38 27.30 8.01 5.41
CA VAL A 38 27.18 8.87 6.59
C VAL A 38 26.65 8.09 7.79
N ALA A 39 25.65 7.22 7.61
CA ALA A 39 25.15 6.37 8.69
C ALA A 39 26.21 5.38 9.19
N PHE A 40 26.94 4.76 8.28
CA PHE A 40 28.06 3.89 8.63
C PHE A 40 29.14 4.65 9.39
N ASN A 41 29.52 5.84 8.93
CA ASN A 41 30.52 6.67 9.61
C ASN A 41 30.01 7.12 10.98
N THR A 42 28.73 7.55 11.10
CA THR A 42 28.15 7.91 12.40
C THR A 42 28.11 6.72 13.36
N ALA A 43 27.79 5.53 12.87
CA ALA A 43 27.85 4.31 13.67
C ALA A 43 29.30 3.96 14.08
N MET A 44 30.26 4.13 13.17
CA MET A 44 31.67 3.92 13.46
C MET A 44 32.23 4.97 14.43
N ASP A 45 31.86 6.26 14.23
CA ASP A 45 32.26 7.33 15.18
C ASP A 45 31.69 7.06 16.58
N CYS A 46 30.44 6.59 16.69
CA CYS A 46 29.89 6.17 17.97
C CYS A 46 30.60 4.95 18.57
N LEU A 47 31.06 4.02 17.75
CA LEU A 47 31.83 2.85 18.19
C LEU A 47 33.26 3.25 18.57
N ASP A 48 33.91 4.14 17.81
CA ASP A 48 35.25 4.65 18.09
C ASP A 48 35.26 5.50 19.39
N ASP A 49 34.22 6.33 19.60
CA ASP A 49 34.06 7.07 20.87
C ASP A 49 33.85 6.11 22.04
N MET A 50 33.30 4.92 21.82
CA MET A 50 33.13 3.87 22.82
C MET A 50 34.46 3.07 23.04
N GLU A 51 35.26 2.82 21.99
CA GLU A 51 36.52 2.08 22.09
C GLU A 51 37.55 2.81 22.96
N VAL A 52 37.50 4.13 23.02
CA VAL A 52 38.45 4.93 23.85
C VAL A 52 38.23 4.70 25.36
N ASP A 53 37.06 4.21 25.79
CA ASP A 53 36.67 4.06 27.19
C ASP A 53 36.10 2.69 27.61
N PHE A 54 36.26 1.64 26.76
CA PHE A 54 35.71 0.30 26.99
C PHE A 54 36.11 -0.36 28.32
N HIS A 55 37.15 0.14 29.00
CA HIS A 55 37.69 -0.43 30.25
C HIS A 55 36.96 0.08 31.52
N GLY A 56 35.86 0.82 31.40
CA GLY A 56 35.14 1.36 32.55
C GLY A 56 33.63 1.58 32.37
N HIS A 57 33.08 1.29 31.21
CA HIS A 57 31.65 1.49 30.96
C HIS A 57 30.80 0.26 31.36
N ASP A 58 29.66 0.53 31.98
CA ASP A 58 28.62 -0.42 32.31
C ASP A 58 28.09 -1.09 31.02
N ASP A 59 28.01 -2.41 31.00
CA ASP A 59 27.46 -3.22 29.90
C ASP A 59 26.11 -2.68 29.38
N VAL A 60 25.33 -2.06 30.24
CA VAL A 60 24.04 -1.42 29.92
C VAL A 60 24.22 -0.24 28.97
N ILE A 61 25.21 0.62 29.21
CA ILE A 61 25.45 1.80 28.35
C ILE A 61 25.85 1.34 26.94
N ILE A 62 26.74 0.35 26.87
CA ILE A 62 27.20 -0.24 25.62
C ILE A 62 26.00 -0.87 24.84
N ALA A 63 25.23 -1.73 25.50
CA ALA A 63 24.11 -2.41 24.89
C ALA A 63 23.02 -1.43 24.41
N ASN A 64 22.69 -0.41 25.21
CA ASN A 64 21.73 0.62 24.82
C ASN A 64 22.23 1.47 23.63
N THR A 65 23.51 1.76 23.56
CA THR A 65 24.11 2.48 22.43
C THR A 65 24.06 1.63 21.17
N LEU A 66 24.45 0.35 21.26
CA LEU A 66 24.33 -0.61 20.15
C LEU A 66 22.87 -0.76 19.68
N CYS A 67 21.91 -0.78 20.60
CA CYS A 67 20.49 -0.82 20.26
C CYS A 67 20.05 0.41 19.44
N LYS A 68 20.51 1.61 19.81
CA LYS A 68 20.24 2.85 19.05
C LYS A 68 20.89 2.81 17.66
N ILE A 69 22.12 2.30 17.56
CA ILE A 69 22.81 2.11 16.29
C ILE A 69 22.05 1.11 15.41
N ALA A 70 21.61 -0.02 15.98
CA ALA A 70 20.81 -1.02 15.27
C ALA A 70 19.52 -0.42 14.71
N GLN A 71 18.82 0.40 15.50
CA GLN A 71 17.65 1.12 15.03
C GLN A 71 17.99 2.06 13.86
N ALA A 72 19.01 2.89 13.98
CA ALA A 72 19.42 3.80 12.92
C ALA A 72 19.83 3.06 11.62
N LEU A 73 20.51 1.92 11.75
CA LEU A 73 20.85 1.06 10.62
C LEU A 73 19.61 0.46 9.97
N ASN A 74 18.60 0.08 10.76
CA ASN A 74 17.32 -0.42 10.25
C ASN A 74 16.57 0.66 9.48
N ASP A 75 16.47 1.87 10.02
CA ASP A 75 15.83 3.01 9.37
C ASP A 75 16.47 3.39 8.03
N LEU A 76 17.74 3.04 7.84
CA LEU A 76 18.49 3.23 6.60
C LEU A 76 18.41 2.04 5.63
N GLY A 77 17.60 1.02 5.94
CA GLY A 77 17.44 -0.18 5.13
C GLY A 77 18.63 -1.14 5.20
N LEU A 78 19.56 -0.96 6.16
CA LEU A 78 20.71 -1.83 6.39
C LEU A 78 20.38 -2.98 7.36
N HIS A 79 19.24 -3.65 7.12
CA HIS A 79 18.62 -4.61 8.04
C HIS A 79 19.54 -5.73 8.54
N LYS A 80 20.46 -6.24 7.70
CA LYS A 80 21.41 -7.29 8.12
C LYS A 80 22.40 -6.78 9.17
N TYR A 81 22.98 -5.60 8.93
CA TYR A 81 23.89 -4.98 9.88
C TYR A 81 23.16 -4.58 11.17
N ALA A 82 21.90 -4.11 11.04
CA ALA A 82 21.04 -3.82 12.19
C ALA A 82 20.81 -5.08 13.04
N LEU A 83 20.55 -6.23 12.41
CA LEU A 83 20.37 -7.51 13.12
C LEU A 83 21.66 -7.95 13.84
N ASP A 84 22.81 -7.88 13.17
CA ASP A 84 24.10 -8.24 13.77
C ASP A 84 24.39 -7.32 14.97
N THR A 85 24.17 -6.01 14.84
CA THR A 85 24.38 -5.03 15.91
C THR A 85 23.43 -5.26 17.09
N SER A 86 22.14 -5.53 16.85
CA SER A 86 21.19 -5.83 17.92
C SER A 86 21.48 -7.15 18.63
N SER A 87 21.96 -8.14 17.88
CA SER A 87 22.40 -9.42 18.46
C SER A 87 23.62 -9.24 19.36
N PHE A 88 24.59 -8.44 18.93
CA PHE A 88 25.76 -8.09 19.74
C PHE A 88 25.36 -7.32 21.01
N ALA A 89 24.36 -6.43 20.93
CA ALA A 89 23.81 -5.76 22.13
C ALA A 89 23.22 -6.75 23.14
N LEU A 90 22.51 -7.78 22.68
CA LEU A 90 22.01 -8.86 23.55
C LEU A 90 23.14 -9.68 24.17
N GLU A 91 24.14 -10.07 23.40
CA GLU A 91 25.32 -10.80 23.87
C GLU A 91 26.09 -10.03 24.95
N THR A 92 26.22 -8.70 24.79
CA THR A 92 26.87 -7.82 25.78
C THR A 92 26.16 -7.89 27.15
N LEU A 93 24.82 -8.01 27.18
CA LEU A 93 24.05 -8.09 28.42
C LEU A 93 23.90 -9.52 28.98
N GLU A 94 24.26 -10.56 28.21
CA GLU A 94 23.94 -11.95 28.58
C GLU A 94 24.53 -12.34 29.95
N HIS A 95 25.78 -12.04 30.19
CA HIS A 95 26.44 -12.36 31.47
C HIS A 95 25.80 -11.63 32.64
N SER A 96 25.55 -10.33 32.49
CA SER A 96 24.94 -9.48 33.50
C SER A 96 23.49 -9.85 33.75
N TYR A 97 22.74 -10.20 32.69
CA TYR A 97 21.37 -10.68 32.80
C TYR A 97 21.26 -12.02 33.52
N VAL A 98 22.15 -12.98 33.26
CA VAL A 98 22.17 -14.27 33.96
C VAL A 98 22.50 -14.10 35.44
N ALA A 99 23.39 -13.16 35.79
CA ALA A 99 23.79 -12.88 37.16
C ALA A 99 22.69 -12.14 38.00
N ALA A 100 22.01 -11.18 37.39
CA ALA A 100 20.98 -10.36 38.01
C ALA A 100 19.81 -10.07 37.07
N PRO A 101 18.92 -11.07 36.79
CA PRO A 101 17.87 -10.91 35.78
C PRO A 101 16.93 -9.72 36.03
N ASN A 102 16.62 -9.40 37.28
CA ASN A 102 15.70 -8.33 37.61
C ASN A 102 16.23 -6.95 37.23
N ASP A 103 17.52 -6.74 37.30
CA ASP A 103 18.15 -5.44 37.05
C ASP A 103 18.30 -5.16 35.55
N PHE A 104 18.46 -6.21 34.74
CA PHE A 104 18.75 -6.07 33.29
C PHE A 104 17.54 -6.41 32.38
N ARG A 105 16.44 -6.91 32.97
CA ARG A 105 15.26 -7.41 32.24
C ARG A 105 14.68 -6.39 31.25
N HIS A 106 14.53 -5.13 31.68
CA HIS A 106 13.94 -4.11 30.82
C HIS A 106 14.87 -3.71 29.66
N HIS A 107 16.18 -3.75 29.84
CA HIS A 107 17.14 -3.47 28.76
C HIS A 107 17.11 -4.56 27.69
N VAL A 108 17.09 -5.83 28.11
CA VAL A 108 16.92 -6.96 27.20
C VAL A 108 15.59 -6.88 26.44
N ALA A 109 14.51 -6.52 27.13
CA ALA A 109 13.20 -6.34 26.51
C ALA A 109 13.20 -5.22 25.46
N SER A 110 13.86 -4.10 25.75
CA SER A 110 13.99 -2.97 24.80
C SER A 110 14.73 -3.39 23.53
N ILE A 111 15.85 -4.10 23.66
CA ILE A 111 16.63 -4.58 22.51
C ILE A 111 15.83 -5.59 21.69
N LEU A 112 15.12 -6.52 22.34
CA LEU A 112 14.23 -7.48 21.66
C LEU A 112 13.11 -6.80 20.89
N SER A 113 12.54 -5.70 21.40
CA SER A 113 11.53 -4.92 20.69
C SER A 113 12.07 -4.33 19.39
N VAL A 114 13.29 -3.79 19.40
CA VAL A 114 13.97 -3.28 18.20
C VAL A 114 14.31 -4.44 17.25
N GLN A 115 14.85 -5.54 17.77
CA GLN A 115 15.19 -6.72 16.97
C GLN A 115 13.96 -7.33 16.28
N ALA A 116 12.80 -7.30 16.91
CA ALA A 116 11.54 -7.78 16.32
C ALA A 116 11.21 -7.02 15.01
N ASN A 117 11.37 -5.70 15.00
CA ASN A 117 11.15 -4.90 13.81
C ASN A 117 12.17 -5.21 12.70
N ILE A 118 13.44 -5.31 13.06
CA ILE A 118 14.52 -5.69 12.13
C ILE A 118 14.25 -7.05 11.48
N LEU A 119 13.81 -8.04 12.27
CA LEU A 119 13.48 -9.36 11.79
C LEU A 119 12.26 -9.35 10.85
N TYR A 120 11.28 -8.51 11.14
CA TYR A 120 10.13 -8.33 10.26
C TYR A 120 10.56 -7.73 8.90
N ASP A 121 11.39 -6.69 8.90
CA ASP A 121 11.92 -6.08 7.69
C ASP A 121 12.75 -7.07 6.85
N LEU A 122 13.44 -7.99 7.52
CA LEU A 122 14.12 -9.13 6.89
C LEU A 122 13.21 -10.27 6.45
N LYS A 123 11.86 -10.11 6.58
CA LYS A 123 10.84 -11.13 6.26
C LYS A 123 10.94 -12.42 7.10
N GLN A 124 11.57 -12.36 8.27
CA GLN A 124 11.66 -13.45 9.23
C GLN A 124 10.51 -13.35 10.25
N ASN A 125 9.27 -13.41 9.77
CA ASN A 125 8.06 -13.10 10.54
C ASN A 125 7.92 -13.92 11.82
N ASP A 126 8.18 -15.22 11.80
CA ASP A 126 8.07 -16.07 12.98
C ASP A 126 9.02 -15.64 14.10
N LYS A 127 10.27 -15.33 13.74
CA LYS A 127 11.26 -14.84 14.70
C LYS A 127 10.93 -13.42 15.19
N ALA A 128 10.36 -12.57 14.34
CA ALA A 128 9.90 -11.25 14.71
C ALA A 128 8.81 -11.31 15.78
N ILE A 129 7.83 -12.19 15.58
CA ILE A 129 6.75 -12.45 16.55
C ILE A 129 7.30 -13.00 17.86
N GLU A 130 8.22 -13.99 17.80
CA GLU A 130 8.85 -14.56 18.98
C GLU A 130 9.63 -13.50 19.78
N ALA A 131 10.41 -12.66 19.11
CA ALA A 131 11.18 -11.58 19.76
C ALA A 131 10.24 -10.54 20.41
N ALA A 132 9.17 -10.13 19.72
CA ALA A 132 8.18 -9.19 20.25
C ALA A 132 7.44 -9.77 21.45
N HIS A 133 6.98 -11.01 21.36
CA HIS A 133 6.33 -11.71 22.48
C HIS A 133 7.23 -11.80 23.70
N ARG A 134 8.51 -12.15 23.51
CA ARG A 134 9.49 -12.23 24.58
C ARG A 134 9.74 -10.85 25.21
N ALA A 135 9.82 -9.78 24.41
CA ALA A 135 9.94 -8.42 24.91
C ALA A 135 8.77 -8.04 25.82
N VAL A 136 7.53 -8.26 25.38
CA VAL A 136 6.32 -7.99 26.18
C VAL A 136 6.34 -8.79 27.47
N THR A 137 6.69 -10.07 27.44
CA THR A 137 6.78 -10.92 28.63
C THR A 137 7.79 -10.38 29.65
N LEU A 138 8.99 -10.00 29.19
CA LEU A 138 10.02 -9.45 30.06
C LEU A 138 9.62 -8.09 30.66
N PHE A 139 8.94 -7.22 29.90
CA PHE A 139 8.42 -5.97 30.45
C PHE A 139 7.31 -6.20 31.48
N ARG A 140 6.43 -7.19 31.28
CA ARG A 140 5.42 -7.58 32.27
C ARG A 140 6.05 -8.08 33.57
N GLU A 141 7.00 -8.97 33.50
CA GLU A 141 7.74 -9.46 34.64
C GLU A 141 8.53 -8.36 35.36
N HIS A 142 9.04 -7.35 34.62
CA HIS A 142 9.69 -6.20 35.20
C HIS A 142 8.69 -5.31 35.95
N ARG A 143 7.50 -5.02 35.34
CA ARG A 143 6.41 -4.27 35.97
C ARG A 143 5.96 -4.88 37.29
N ASP A 144 5.78 -6.19 37.33
CA ASP A 144 5.33 -6.90 38.53
C ASP A 144 6.31 -6.80 39.69
N SER A 145 7.56 -6.45 39.40
CA SER A 145 8.61 -6.18 40.40
C SER A 145 8.67 -4.71 40.83
N GLN A 146 7.91 -3.79 40.18
CA GLN A 146 7.91 -2.35 40.45
C GLN A 146 6.48 -1.82 40.64
N THR A 147 6.34 -0.68 41.34
CA THR A 147 5.05 -0.07 41.64
C THR A 147 4.56 0.96 40.63
N ALA A 148 5.35 1.25 39.59
CA ALA A 148 5.01 2.26 38.58
C ALA A 148 4.65 1.61 37.23
N PRO A 149 3.68 2.17 36.48
CA PRO A 149 3.41 1.76 35.11
C PRO A 149 4.66 1.99 34.24
N VAL A 150 5.01 1.00 33.41
CA VAL A 150 6.17 1.03 32.51
C VAL A 150 5.67 1.41 31.12
N PRO A 151 5.88 2.65 30.65
CA PRO A 151 5.45 3.07 29.32
C PRO A 151 5.97 2.15 28.21
N GLU A 152 7.18 1.61 28.37
CA GLU A 152 7.83 0.69 27.46
C GLU A 152 7.04 -0.60 27.25
N LEU A 153 6.33 -1.11 28.26
CA LEU A 153 5.43 -2.25 28.13
C LEU A 153 4.29 -1.93 27.16
N ALA A 154 3.68 -0.75 27.30
CA ALA A 154 2.59 -0.35 26.43
C ALA A 154 3.06 -0.24 24.96
N PHE A 155 4.24 0.29 24.74
CA PHE A 155 4.82 0.40 23.41
C PHE A 155 5.24 -0.96 22.82
N ALA A 156 5.85 -1.83 23.62
CA ALA A 156 6.18 -3.18 23.18
C ALA A 156 4.94 -4.00 22.83
N SER A 157 3.88 -3.88 23.64
CA SER A 157 2.59 -4.55 23.39
C SER A 157 1.91 -4.01 22.14
N LEU A 158 1.95 -2.69 21.90
CA LEU A 158 1.45 -2.09 20.67
C LEU A 158 2.23 -2.61 19.44
N ASN A 159 3.56 -2.63 19.52
CA ASN A 159 4.40 -3.17 18.46
C ASN A 159 4.09 -4.64 18.17
N TYR A 160 3.94 -5.45 19.21
CA TYR A 160 3.55 -6.85 19.08
C TYR A 160 2.16 -7.01 18.43
N THR A 161 1.18 -6.19 18.82
CA THR A 161 -0.15 -6.15 18.20
C THR A 161 -0.07 -5.87 16.70
N VAL A 162 0.74 -4.87 16.31
CA VAL A 162 0.92 -4.50 14.91
C VAL A 162 1.60 -5.62 14.12
N LEU A 163 2.65 -6.24 14.66
CA LEU A 163 3.34 -7.37 14.04
C LEU A 163 2.40 -8.55 13.77
N LEU A 164 1.59 -8.92 14.77
CA LEU A 164 0.59 -9.98 14.63
C LEU A 164 -0.43 -9.63 13.53
N SER A 165 -0.92 -8.41 13.51
CA SER A 165 -1.87 -7.95 12.49
C SER A 165 -1.28 -8.02 11.08
N CYS A 166 -0.05 -7.54 10.89
CA CYS A 166 0.64 -7.52 9.60
C CYS A 166 1.02 -8.91 9.09
N THR A 167 1.17 -9.88 9.98
CA THR A 167 1.46 -11.29 9.64
C THR A 167 0.20 -12.14 9.48
N GLY A 168 -1.00 -11.54 9.61
CA GLY A 168 -2.29 -12.22 9.41
C GLY A 168 -2.85 -12.92 10.65
N LEU A 169 -2.18 -12.84 11.82
CA LEU A 169 -2.62 -13.41 13.09
C LEU A 169 -3.58 -12.44 13.80
N LYS A 170 -4.75 -12.23 13.19
CA LYS A 170 -5.71 -11.20 13.60
C LYS A 170 -6.32 -11.42 14.97
N ASP A 171 -6.65 -12.68 15.31
CA ASP A 171 -7.28 -13.02 16.58
C ASP A 171 -6.32 -12.83 17.76
N GLU A 172 -5.04 -13.23 17.61
CA GLU A 172 -4.00 -13.01 18.60
C GLU A 172 -3.69 -11.52 18.74
N SER A 173 -3.63 -10.80 17.62
CA SER A 173 -3.45 -9.35 17.61
C SER A 173 -4.57 -8.64 18.38
N ALA A 174 -5.83 -9.03 18.15
CA ALA A 174 -6.98 -8.50 18.88
C ALA A 174 -6.89 -8.77 20.39
N ALA A 175 -6.50 -9.99 20.78
CA ALA A 175 -6.37 -10.35 22.18
C ALA A 175 -5.31 -9.48 22.90
N VAL A 176 -4.14 -9.28 22.28
CA VAL A 176 -3.07 -8.43 22.83
C VAL A 176 -3.51 -6.97 22.91
N ALA A 177 -4.21 -6.46 21.89
CA ALA A 177 -4.73 -5.09 21.89
C ALA A 177 -5.76 -4.85 22.99
N PHE A 178 -6.70 -5.79 23.22
CA PHE A 178 -7.67 -5.68 24.32
C PHE A 178 -7.01 -5.71 25.70
N GLU A 179 -6.01 -6.57 25.88
CA GLU A 179 -5.25 -6.63 27.11
C GLU A 179 -4.52 -5.30 27.38
N LEU A 180 -3.86 -4.77 26.34
CA LEU A 180 -3.16 -3.47 26.41
C LEU A 180 -4.11 -2.32 26.75
N LEU A 181 -5.30 -2.25 26.14
CA LEU A 181 -6.30 -1.23 26.44
C LEU A 181 -6.76 -1.26 27.90
N GLY A 182 -6.81 -2.46 28.52
CA GLY A 182 -7.12 -2.61 29.94
C GLY A 182 -5.98 -2.17 30.89
N GLU A 183 -4.75 -2.05 30.38
CA GLU A 183 -3.56 -1.70 31.18
C GLU A 183 -3.12 -0.23 31.04
N VAL A 184 -3.60 0.48 30.01
CA VAL A 184 -3.16 1.85 29.67
C VAL A 184 -3.81 2.87 30.59
N ASP A 185 -2.99 3.72 31.22
CA ASP A 185 -3.43 4.91 31.96
C ASP A 185 -3.55 6.12 31.03
N GLU A 186 -4.75 6.41 30.57
CA GLU A 186 -5.05 7.51 29.64
C GLU A 186 -4.88 8.92 30.24
N SER A 187 -4.54 9.03 31.51
CA SER A 187 -4.19 10.34 32.13
C SER A 187 -2.90 10.92 31.51
N GLN A 188 -2.05 10.08 30.94
CA GLN A 188 -0.81 10.49 30.28
C GLN A 188 -1.02 10.72 28.78
N PRO A 189 -0.53 11.83 28.20
CA PRO A 189 -0.75 12.15 26.77
C PRO A 189 -0.27 11.07 25.79
N ASP A 190 0.88 10.44 26.06
CA ASP A 190 1.43 9.39 25.20
C ASP A 190 0.60 8.11 25.29
N MET A 191 0.04 7.80 26.44
CA MET A 191 -0.82 6.64 26.64
C MET A 191 -2.17 6.77 25.92
N LYS A 192 -2.71 7.99 25.79
CA LYS A 192 -3.87 8.25 24.92
C LYS A 192 -3.56 7.88 23.47
N GLY A 193 -2.36 8.21 22.98
CA GLY A 193 -1.91 7.81 21.64
C GLY A 193 -1.83 6.30 21.47
N VAL A 194 -1.31 5.59 22.46
CA VAL A 194 -1.24 4.12 22.47
C VAL A 194 -2.64 3.52 22.43
N SER A 195 -3.56 3.97 23.30
CA SER A 195 -4.96 3.52 23.32
C SER A 195 -5.64 3.76 21.97
N ALA A 196 -5.44 4.93 21.39
CA ALA A 196 -5.99 5.30 20.10
C ALA A 196 -5.45 4.41 18.95
N LEU A 197 -4.16 4.10 18.93
CA LEU A 197 -3.56 3.19 17.94
C LEU A 197 -4.05 1.74 18.12
N CYS A 198 -4.22 1.28 19.35
CA CYS A 198 -4.83 -0.04 19.62
C CYS A 198 -6.25 -0.12 19.10
N ASN A 199 -7.08 0.89 19.35
CA ASN A 199 -8.44 0.98 18.82
C ASN A 199 -8.45 0.99 17.30
N LEU A 200 -7.49 1.68 16.67
CA LEU A 200 -7.32 1.71 15.23
C LEU A 200 -6.92 0.32 14.69
N CYS A 201 -5.99 -0.37 15.33
CA CYS A 201 -5.64 -1.76 14.96
C CYS A 201 -6.84 -2.69 15.07
N LEU A 202 -7.60 -2.62 16.17
CA LEU A 202 -8.81 -3.42 16.38
C LEU A 202 -9.88 -3.13 15.32
N SER A 203 -10.08 -1.86 14.98
CA SER A 203 -11.02 -1.50 13.91
C SER A 203 -10.57 -2.05 12.56
N ASN A 204 -9.27 -1.98 12.22
CA ASN A 204 -8.73 -2.52 10.98
C ASN A 204 -8.83 -4.06 10.89
N MET A 205 -8.76 -4.78 11.99
CA MET A 205 -8.90 -6.24 12.02
C MET A 205 -10.34 -6.72 11.74
N ARG A 206 -11.34 -5.90 12.03
CA ARG A 206 -12.76 -6.19 11.77
C ARG A 206 -13.17 -5.97 10.31
N PHE A 207 -12.27 -5.55 9.44
CA PHE A 207 -12.52 -5.15 8.05
C PHE A 207 -12.93 -6.26 7.09
N ASP A 208 -12.77 -7.55 7.44
CA ASP A 208 -13.23 -8.65 6.58
C ASP A 208 -14.75 -8.94 6.75
N ALA A 209 -15.43 -8.23 7.65
CA ALA A 209 -16.89 -8.26 7.73
C ALA A 209 -17.45 -7.15 6.79
N GLU A 210 -18.22 -7.54 5.80
CA GLU A 210 -18.80 -6.66 4.77
C GLU A 210 -19.60 -5.45 5.30
N ASP A 211 -19.81 -5.32 6.62
CA ASP A 211 -20.67 -4.31 7.24
C ASP A 211 -20.08 -3.53 8.43
N GLY A 212 -18.77 -3.61 8.72
CA GLY A 212 -18.39 -3.24 10.07
C GLY A 212 -17.12 -2.43 10.31
N MET A 213 -16.77 -1.43 9.51
CA MET A 213 -15.85 -0.41 10.03
C MET A 213 -16.52 0.32 11.18
N ASP A 214 -15.97 0.21 12.39
CA ASP A 214 -16.55 0.87 13.56
C ASP A 214 -16.29 2.38 13.50
N LEU A 215 -17.26 3.09 12.91
CA LEU A 215 -17.24 4.54 12.84
C LEU A 215 -17.15 5.14 14.23
N ALA A 216 -17.76 4.51 15.24
CA ALA A 216 -17.77 4.99 16.61
C ALA A 216 -16.37 4.93 17.23
N ALA A 217 -15.65 3.79 17.06
CA ALA A 217 -14.27 3.68 17.53
C ALA A 217 -13.32 4.64 16.80
N THR A 218 -13.57 4.88 15.52
CA THR A 218 -12.79 5.85 14.74
C THR A 218 -13.04 7.29 15.23
N GLU A 219 -14.29 7.64 15.51
CA GLU A 219 -14.66 8.96 16.03
C GLU A 219 -14.14 9.19 17.46
N GLU A 220 -14.22 8.19 18.32
CA GLU A 220 -13.62 8.22 19.66
C GLU A 220 -12.09 8.44 19.59
N THR A 221 -11.41 7.72 18.68
CA THR A 221 -9.97 7.92 18.46
C THR A 221 -9.64 9.35 18.04
N ILE A 222 -10.43 9.94 17.14
CA ILE A 222 -10.26 11.34 16.69
C ILE A 222 -10.45 12.31 17.89
N GLU A 223 -11.47 12.10 18.71
CA GLU A 223 -11.71 12.95 19.88
C GLU A 223 -10.58 12.88 20.91
N LEU A 224 -10.12 11.67 21.24
CA LEU A 224 -9.05 11.43 22.20
C LEU A 224 -7.70 12.04 21.78
N THR A 225 -7.40 12.02 20.48
CA THR A 225 -6.08 12.41 19.97
C THR A 225 -5.98 13.86 19.50
N ARG A 226 -7.11 14.50 19.19
CA ARG A 226 -7.15 15.86 18.60
C ARG A 226 -6.54 16.95 19.49
N THR A 227 -6.53 16.78 20.79
CA THR A 227 -5.98 17.75 21.76
C THR A 227 -4.53 17.47 22.14
N SER A 228 -3.96 16.36 21.70
CA SER A 228 -2.60 15.95 22.04
C SER A 228 -1.59 16.39 21.00
N SER A 229 -0.46 16.95 21.45
CA SER A 229 0.68 17.33 20.61
C SER A 229 1.73 16.24 20.50
N SER A 230 1.53 15.09 21.14
CA SER A 230 2.43 13.93 21.04
C SER A 230 2.47 13.40 19.62
N SER A 231 3.64 13.05 19.10
CA SER A 231 3.80 12.49 17.76
C SER A 231 2.99 11.20 17.57
N ILE A 232 2.87 10.38 18.62
CA ILE A 232 2.08 9.14 18.60
C ILE A 232 0.60 9.46 18.45
N SER A 233 0.10 10.44 19.23
CA SER A 233 -1.28 10.89 19.13
C SER A 233 -1.58 11.52 17.77
N GLN A 234 -0.65 12.28 17.20
CA GLN A 234 -0.80 12.85 15.85
C GLN A 234 -0.83 11.76 14.76
N MET A 235 -0.02 10.71 14.91
CA MET A 235 -0.05 9.55 14.03
C MET A 235 -1.38 8.80 14.12
N ALA A 236 -1.87 8.55 15.33
CA ALA A 236 -3.17 7.92 15.57
C ALA A 236 -4.30 8.78 14.99
N LEU A 237 -4.24 10.10 15.16
CA LEU A 237 -5.21 11.03 14.56
C LEU A 237 -5.21 10.95 13.04
N ALA A 238 -4.04 10.99 12.41
CA ALA A 238 -3.93 10.88 10.95
C ALA A 238 -4.51 9.56 10.44
N GLY A 239 -4.19 8.43 11.09
CA GLY A 239 -4.72 7.12 10.76
C GLY A 239 -6.25 7.04 10.93
N ALA A 240 -6.79 7.57 12.02
CA ALA A 240 -8.22 7.60 12.27
C ALA A 240 -8.97 8.50 11.27
N LEU A 241 -8.41 9.65 10.90
CA LEU A 241 -8.95 10.52 9.86
C LEU A 241 -9.00 9.82 8.49
N LEU A 242 -7.94 9.10 8.12
CA LEU A 242 -7.92 8.30 6.88
C LEU A 242 -8.97 7.18 6.92
N ASN A 243 -9.13 6.49 8.05
CA ASN A 243 -10.17 5.48 8.20
C ASN A 243 -11.56 6.09 8.08
N LYS A 244 -11.83 7.20 8.76
CA LYS A 244 -13.12 7.90 8.64
C LYS A 244 -13.41 8.30 7.19
N SER A 245 -12.40 8.80 6.46
CA SER A 245 -12.56 9.16 5.06
C SER A 245 -12.89 7.94 4.19
N LYS A 246 -12.24 6.79 4.42
CA LYS A 246 -12.53 5.53 3.71
C LYS A 246 -13.94 5.01 4.00
N ILE A 247 -14.38 5.07 5.28
CA ILE A 247 -15.75 4.69 5.69
C ILE A 247 -16.80 5.56 4.96
N LEU A 248 -16.58 6.86 4.90
CA LEU A 248 -17.50 7.77 4.22
C LEU A 248 -17.53 7.48 2.70
N SER A 249 -16.39 7.24 2.10
CA SER A 249 -16.28 6.91 0.67
C SER A 249 -16.96 5.58 0.33
N SER A 250 -16.78 4.54 1.15
CA SER A 250 -17.47 3.24 0.94
C SER A 250 -19.01 3.34 1.02
N ARG A 251 -19.52 4.36 1.72
CA ARG A 251 -20.95 4.70 1.77
C ARG A 251 -21.39 5.65 0.66
N GLY A 252 -20.54 5.93 -0.31
CA GLY A 252 -20.81 6.87 -1.41
C GLY A 252 -20.79 8.34 -1.02
N GLN A 253 -20.33 8.68 0.20
CA GLN A 253 -20.25 10.05 0.73
C GLN A 253 -18.88 10.69 0.43
N ASN A 254 -18.47 10.68 -0.84
CA ASN A 254 -17.13 11.06 -1.26
C ASN A 254 -16.77 12.52 -0.93
N GLU A 255 -17.69 13.46 -1.13
CA GLU A 255 -17.47 14.88 -0.75
C GLU A 255 -17.27 15.05 0.76
N ALA A 256 -17.95 14.26 1.58
CA ALA A 256 -17.78 14.29 3.03
C ALA A 256 -16.47 13.63 3.49
N ALA A 257 -15.88 12.74 2.70
CA ALA A 257 -14.60 12.08 2.97
C ALA A 257 -13.38 13.04 2.79
N ILE A 258 -13.49 13.98 1.85
CA ILE A 258 -12.39 14.87 1.43
C ILE A 258 -11.79 15.68 2.60
N PRO A 259 -12.55 16.35 3.48
CA PRO A 259 -11.97 17.12 4.58
C PRO A 259 -11.11 16.28 5.52
N PHE A 260 -11.52 15.04 5.80
CA PHE A 260 -10.79 14.15 6.71
C PHE A 260 -9.48 13.65 6.08
N SER A 261 -9.50 13.24 4.82
CA SER A 261 -8.27 12.84 4.13
C SER A 261 -7.31 14.03 3.91
N ALA A 262 -7.82 15.25 3.67
CA ALA A 262 -7.01 16.45 3.57
C ALA A 262 -6.34 16.84 4.90
N GLU A 263 -7.08 16.73 6.03
CA GLU A 263 -6.53 16.97 7.37
C GLU A 263 -5.41 15.96 7.66
N ALA A 264 -5.60 14.67 7.35
CA ALA A 264 -4.60 13.63 7.50
C ALA A 264 -3.33 13.91 6.68
N VAL A 265 -3.48 14.32 5.40
CA VAL A 265 -2.34 14.71 4.55
C VAL A 265 -1.57 15.88 5.15
N THR A 266 -2.27 16.88 5.69
CA THR A 266 -1.62 18.05 6.31
C THR A 266 -0.79 17.63 7.53
N LEU A 267 -1.36 16.84 8.43
CA LEU A 267 -0.66 16.32 9.62
C LEU A 267 0.57 15.50 9.24
N LEU A 268 0.43 14.57 8.30
CA LEU A 268 1.53 13.71 7.88
C LEU A 268 2.61 14.47 7.11
N ARG A 269 2.26 15.55 6.38
CA ARG A 269 3.23 16.44 5.72
C ARG A 269 4.07 17.18 6.75
N ASP A 270 3.46 17.70 7.80
CA ASP A 270 4.16 18.36 8.90
C ASP A 270 5.08 17.37 9.63
N MET A 271 4.59 16.15 9.91
CA MET A 271 5.38 15.10 10.55
C MET A 271 6.55 14.64 9.68
N SER A 272 6.34 14.45 8.37
CA SER A 272 7.39 13.99 7.44
C SER A 272 8.48 15.02 7.23
N SER A 273 8.17 16.32 7.38
CA SER A 273 9.16 17.40 7.30
C SER A 273 10.18 17.33 8.45
N THR A 274 9.78 16.80 9.59
CA THR A 274 10.64 16.64 10.76
C THR A 274 11.27 15.25 10.88
N ARG A 275 10.60 14.23 10.29
CA ARG A 275 11.03 12.83 10.34
C ARG A 275 10.71 12.11 9.03
N PRO A 276 11.71 11.78 8.23
CA PRO A 276 11.53 11.11 6.92
C PRO A 276 10.77 9.78 6.99
N ALA A 277 10.81 9.05 8.12
CA ALA A 277 10.06 7.81 8.31
C ALA A 277 8.54 7.96 8.08
N PHE A 278 7.99 9.16 8.26
CA PHE A 278 6.57 9.43 8.00
C PHE A 278 6.23 9.65 6.51
N SER A 279 7.23 9.70 5.62
CA SER A 279 7.01 9.90 4.18
C SER A 279 6.20 8.77 3.54
N LEU A 280 6.34 7.54 4.04
CA LEU A 280 5.53 6.39 3.62
C LEU A 280 4.03 6.62 3.88
N PHE A 281 3.70 7.07 5.09
CA PHE A 281 2.31 7.36 5.46
C PHE A 281 1.74 8.55 4.69
N LEU A 282 2.58 9.57 4.43
CA LEU A 282 2.20 10.71 3.60
C LEU A 282 1.86 10.27 2.18
N ALA A 283 2.68 9.42 1.56
CA ALA A 283 2.42 8.90 0.22
C ALA A 283 1.08 8.13 0.15
N HIS A 284 0.80 7.25 1.12
CA HIS A 284 -0.48 6.56 1.24
C HIS A 284 -1.67 7.51 1.47
N ALA A 285 -1.49 8.54 2.32
CA ALA A 285 -2.53 9.52 2.58
C ALA A 285 -2.86 10.35 1.33
N LEU A 286 -1.84 10.74 0.57
CA LEU A 286 -1.99 11.44 -0.71
C LEU A 286 -2.76 10.56 -1.72
N ASP A 287 -2.43 9.28 -1.84
CA ASP A 287 -3.17 8.35 -2.71
C ASP A 287 -4.64 8.21 -2.30
N THR A 288 -4.90 8.09 -1.00
CA THR A 288 -6.26 8.00 -0.46
C THR A 288 -7.03 9.29 -0.73
N HIS A 289 -6.41 10.45 -0.52
CA HIS A 289 -7.03 11.75 -0.76
C HIS A 289 -7.31 11.96 -2.26
N ALA A 290 -6.37 11.62 -3.13
CA ALA A 290 -6.54 11.68 -4.58
C ALA A 290 -7.70 10.77 -5.06
N HIS A 291 -7.85 9.57 -4.47
CA HIS A 291 -8.96 8.68 -4.75
C HIS A 291 -10.30 9.33 -4.39
N HIS A 292 -10.45 9.89 -3.18
CA HIS A 292 -11.69 10.55 -2.78
C HIS A 292 -12.03 11.77 -3.66
N LEU A 293 -11.03 12.54 -4.07
CA LEU A 293 -11.20 13.64 -5.03
C LEU A 293 -11.69 13.14 -6.39
N SER A 294 -11.15 12.01 -6.87
CA SER A 294 -11.59 11.39 -8.13
C SER A 294 -13.04 10.93 -8.06
N GLU A 295 -13.42 10.22 -6.99
CA GLU A 295 -14.79 9.74 -6.76
C GLU A 295 -15.80 10.88 -6.58
N ALA A 296 -15.36 12.02 -6.05
CA ALA A 296 -16.14 13.26 -5.98
C ALA A 296 -16.12 14.08 -7.29
N ASN A 297 -15.59 13.51 -8.40
CA ASN A 297 -15.45 14.15 -9.70
C ASN A 297 -14.60 15.44 -9.71
N ARG A 298 -13.74 15.66 -8.70
CA ARG A 298 -12.77 16.76 -8.62
C ARG A 298 -11.45 16.39 -9.32
N LYS A 299 -11.55 16.06 -10.61
CA LYS A 299 -10.48 15.42 -11.41
C LYS A 299 -9.15 16.19 -11.43
N GLY A 300 -9.19 17.53 -11.54
CA GLY A 300 -7.96 18.33 -11.58
C GLY A 300 -7.18 18.28 -10.26
N GLU A 301 -7.88 18.34 -9.13
CA GLU A 301 -7.27 18.25 -7.81
C GLU A 301 -6.78 16.82 -7.53
N SER A 302 -7.54 15.81 -7.97
CA SER A 302 -7.11 14.42 -7.90
C SER A 302 -5.81 14.18 -8.65
N TYR A 303 -5.67 14.74 -9.86
CA TYR A 303 -4.46 14.62 -10.68
C TYR A 303 -3.23 15.21 -9.97
N THR A 304 -3.34 16.44 -9.47
CA THR A 304 -2.23 17.11 -8.78
C THR A 304 -1.83 16.36 -7.50
N THR A 305 -2.81 15.92 -6.72
CA THR A 305 -2.55 15.15 -5.48
C THR A 305 -1.92 13.79 -5.78
N ARG A 306 -2.36 13.11 -6.87
CA ARG A 306 -1.78 11.84 -7.29
C ARG A 306 -0.35 12.00 -7.79
N HIS A 307 -0.07 13.09 -8.49
CA HIS A 307 1.28 13.43 -8.91
C HIS A 307 2.21 13.61 -7.70
N ASP A 308 1.78 14.35 -6.67
CA ASP A 308 2.52 14.48 -5.41
C ASP A 308 2.77 13.09 -4.77
N ALA A 309 1.77 12.21 -4.75
CA ALA A 309 1.92 10.85 -4.23
C ALA A 309 3.00 10.05 -4.99
N VAL A 310 2.98 10.11 -6.33
CA VAL A 310 3.97 9.43 -7.18
C VAL A 310 5.39 9.93 -6.91
N GLU A 311 5.60 11.24 -6.74
CA GLU A 311 6.91 11.80 -6.40
C GLU A 311 7.42 11.26 -5.05
N HIS A 312 6.55 11.20 -4.03
CA HIS A 312 6.91 10.61 -2.74
C HIS A 312 7.23 9.12 -2.86
N TRP A 313 6.43 8.34 -3.61
CA TRP A 313 6.68 6.91 -3.86
C TRP A 313 8.00 6.67 -4.60
N GLN A 314 8.33 7.48 -5.60
CA GLN A 314 9.60 7.37 -6.34
C GLN A 314 10.80 7.64 -5.43
N THR A 315 10.69 8.64 -4.55
CA THR A 315 11.73 8.94 -3.56
C THR A 315 11.94 7.77 -2.60
N LEU A 316 10.85 7.19 -2.09
CA LEU A 316 10.87 6.04 -1.19
C LEU A 316 11.42 4.77 -1.87
N LYS A 317 11.08 4.54 -3.16
CA LYS A 317 11.58 3.39 -3.93
C LYS A 317 13.11 3.39 -4.03
N ALA A 318 13.74 4.56 -4.10
CA ALA A 318 15.21 4.66 -4.12
C ALA A 318 15.85 4.10 -2.86
N SER A 319 15.15 4.15 -1.71
CA SER A 319 15.62 3.69 -0.41
C SER A 319 15.22 2.24 -0.09
N ALA A 320 14.00 1.81 -0.49
CA ALA A 320 13.44 0.50 -0.19
C ALA A 320 12.60 -0.02 -1.38
N PRO A 321 13.21 -0.60 -2.43
CA PRO A 321 12.53 -0.88 -3.69
C PRO A 321 11.40 -1.90 -3.60
N GLU A 322 11.54 -2.98 -2.81
CA GLU A 322 10.58 -4.09 -2.81
C GLU A 322 9.19 -3.73 -2.23
N PRO A 323 9.06 -3.17 -1.01
CA PRO A 323 7.75 -2.88 -0.43
C PRO A 323 7.04 -1.72 -1.14
N ILE A 324 7.79 -0.83 -1.79
CA ILE A 324 7.28 0.39 -2.43
C ILE A 324 6.84 0.15 -3.88
N ALA A 325 7.32 -0.91 -4.53
CA ALA A 325 7.05 -1.15 -5.94
C ALA A 325 5.55 -1.26 -6.24
N ARG A 326 4.79 -2.04 -5.46
CA ARG A 326 3.36 -2.23 -5.69
C ARG A 326 2.54 -0.94 -5.49
N PRO A 327 2.64 -0.19 -4.36
CA PRO A 327 1.96 1.09 -4.21
C PRO A 327 2.31 2.10 -5.30
N LEU A 328 3.57 2.21 -5.67
CA LEU A 328 4.01 3.09 -6.76
C LEU A 328 3.38 2.69 -8.10
N ALA A 329 3.36 1.39 -8.43
CA ALA A 329 2.75 0.90 -9.67
C ALA A 329 1.26 1.27 -9.76
N TRP A 330 0.51 1.06 -8.67
CA TRP A 330 -0.91 1.44 -8.61
C TRP A 330 -1.12 2.96 -8.66
N SER A 331 -0.27 3.75 -8.02
CA SER A 331 -0.34 5.20 -8.07
C SER A 331 -0.04 5.74 -9.48
N LEU A 332 0.95 5.17 -10.18
CA LEU A 332 1.26 5.47 -11.59
C LEU A 332 0.10 5.07 -12.51
N TYR A 333 -0.48 3.88 -12.33
CA TYR A 333 -1.64 3.41 -13.09
C TYR A 333 -2.83 4.38 -12.95
N GLU A 334 -3.19 4.75 -11.72
CA GLU A 334 -4.27 5.70 -11.48
C GLU A 334 -3.97 7.09 -12.02
N LEU A 335 -2.71 7.53 -12.03
CA LEU A 335 -2.30 8.79 -12.64
C LEU A 335 -2.45 8.73 -14.17
N ALA A 336 -2.06 7.62 -14.80
CA ALA A 336 -2.17 7.41 -16.25
C ALA A 336 -3.62 7.29 -16.74
N LYS A 337 -4.57 6.91 -15.88
CA LYS A 337 -6.02 6.90 -16.19
C LYS A 337 -6.58 8.28 -16.42
N PHE A 338 -5.92 9.32 -15.94
CA PHE A 338 -6.43 10.68 -16.07
C PHE A 338 -6.47 11.10 -17.55
N ARG A 339 -7.68 11.39 -18.05
CA ARG A 339 -7.88 11.94 -19.39
C ARG A 339 -8.09 13.45 -19.30
N HIS A 340 -7.13 14.20 -19.80
CA HIS A 340 -7.29 15.64 -19.90
C HIS A 340 -8.32 15.99 -20.99
N GLN A 341 -9.24 16.91 -20.69
CA GLN A 341 -10.31 17.29 -21.63
C GLN A 341 -9.80 17.97 -22.90
N SER A 342 -8.55 18.47 -22.89
CA SER A 342 -7.99 19.24 -24.02
C SER A 342 -7.63 18.40 -25.24
N GLY A 343 -7.45 17.07 -25.10
CA GLY A 343 -6.95 16.22 -26.20
C GLY A 343 -5.58 16.61 -26.74
N GLU A 344 -4.83 17.44 -26.04
CA GLU A 344 -3.52 17.91 -26.47
C GLU A 344 -2.52 16.75 -26.55
N ARG A 345 -1.87 16.62 -27.71
CA ARG A 345 -0.94 15.52 -27.99
C ARG A 345 0.20 15.40 -26.97
N ASN A 346 0.65 16.53 -26.41
CA ASN A 346 1.69 16.53 -25.38
C ASN A 346 1.20 15.85 -24.07
N VAL A 347 -0.05 16.07 -23.69
CA VAL A 347 -0.66 15.44 -22.51
C VAL A 347 -0.86 13.94 -22.73
N LEU A 348 -1.28 13.55 -23.95
CA LEU A 348 -1.41 12.13 -24.32
C LEU A 348 -0.04 11.42 -24.28
N GLN A 349 1.03 12.08 -24.75
CA GLN A 349 2.39 11.55 -24.68
C GLN A 349 2.88 11.39 -23.24
N GLU A 350 2.56 12.34 -22.34
CA GLU A 350 2.92 12.25 -20.93
C GLU A 350 2.17 11.10 -20.25
N ASN A 351 0.85 10.97 -20.50
CA ASN A 351 0.07 9.85 -19.97
C ASN A 351 0.58 8.49 -20.47
N LEU A 352 1.03 8.43 -21.74
CA LEU A 352 1.65 7.22 -22.27
C LEU A 352 2.92 6.85 -21.49
N ARG A 353 3.81 7.82 -21.24
CA ARG A 353 5.03 7.58 -20.45
C ARG A 353 4.73 7.11 -19.05
N ILE A 354 3.71 7.68 -18.39
CA ILE A 354 3.29 7.27 -17.06
C ILE A 354 2.77 5.83 -17.10
N ALA A 355 1.98 5.46 -18.13
CA ALA A 355 1.49 4.09 -18.29
C ALA A 355 2.63 3.09 -18.57
N GLU A 356 3.63 3.47 -19.40
CA GLU A 356 4.84 2.68 -19.62
C GLU A 356 5.59 2.43 -18.31
N CYS A 357 5.78 3.48 -17.49
CA CYS A 357 6.40 3.36 -16.16
C CYS A 357 5.58 2.46 -15.23
N ALA A 358 4.25 2.53 -15.25
CA ALA A 358 3.39 1.67 -14.43
C ALA A 358 3.60 0.18 -14.77
N VAL A 359 3.58 -0.18 -16.06
CA VAL A 359 3.83 -1.54 -16.54
C VAL A 359 5.22 -2.02 -16.14
N GLU A 360 6.25 -1.19 -16.31
CA GLU A 360 7.62 -1.53 -15.93
C GLU A 360 7.74 -1.82 -14.43
N VAL A 361 7.11 -0.99 -13.60
CA VAL A 361 7.13 -1.19 -12.13
C VAL A 361 6.34 -2.43 -11.75
N PHE A 362 5.15 -2.69 -12.34
CA PHE A 362 4.38 -3.90 -12.06
C PHE A 362 5.13 -5.20 -12.42
N ARG A 363 5.89 -5.21 -13.52
CA ARG A 363 6.75 -6.35 -13.89
C ARG A 363 7.83 -6.67 -12.85
N GLY A 364 8.22 -5.68 -12.05
CA GLY A 364 9.21 -5.83 -10.97
C GLY A 364 8.60 -6.11 -9.58
N VAL A 365 7.27 -6.17 -9.43
CA VAL A 365 6.62 -6.42 -8.13
C VAL A 365 6.80 -7.87 -7.68
N VAL A 366 7.19 -8.04 -6.42
CA VAL A 366 7.36 -9.37 -5.79
C VAL A 366 6.55 -9.43 -4.49
N PRO A 367 5.66 -10.43 -4.29
CA PRO A 367 5.20 -11.39 -5.27
C PRO A 367 4.44 -10.70 -6.42
N PRO A 368 4.39 -11.32 -7.63
CA PRO A 368 3.77 -10.70 -8.79
C PRO A 368 2.33 -10.24 -8.54
N ASP A 369 2.00 -9.04 -8.99
CA ASP A 369 0.64 -8.52 -9.03
C ASP A 369 0.10 -8.67 -10.46
N VAL A 370 -0.34 -9.89 -10.78
CA VAL A 370 -0.76 -10.27 -12.14
C VAL A 370 -1.93 -9.43 -12.63
N LEU A 371 -2.89 -9.15 -11.74
CA LEU A 371 -4.07 -8.33 -12.08
C LEU A 371 -3.70 -6.87 -12.29
N GLY A 372 -2.86 -6.30 -11.40
CA GLY A 372 -2.37 -4.94 -11.59
C GLY A 372 -1.57 -4.77 -12.87
N LEU A 373 -0.77 -5.80 -13.23
CA LEU A 373 -0.06 -5.81 -14.51
C LEU A 373 -1.02 -5.88 -15.70
N ALA A 374 -2.04 -6.73 -15.64
CA ALA A 374 -3.05 -6.86 -16.70
C ALA A 374 -3.81 -5.56 -16.94
N ASP A 375 -4.23 -4.88 -15.86
CA ASP A 375 -4.87 -3.56 -15.92
C ASP A 375 -3.95 -2.49 -16.52
N ALA A 376 -2.68 -2.47 -16.11
CA ALA A 376 -1.71 -1.52 -16.61
C ALA A 376 -1.39 -1.75 -18.10
N LEU A 377 -1.32 -2.99 -18.56
CA LEU A 377 -1.14 -3.37 -19.97
C LEU A 377 -2.35 -2.94 -20.81
N TYR A 378 -3.57 -3.17 -20.31
CA TYR A 378 -4.79 -2.70 -20.95
C TYR A 378 -4.76 -1.17 -21.13
N LEU A 379 -4.44 -0.44 -20.06
CA LEU A 379 -4.36 1.03 -20.10
C LEU A 379 -3.26 1.51 -21.05
N LEU A 380 -2.11 0.87 -21.05
CA LEU A 380 -1.00 1.19 -21.94
C LEU A 380 -1.40 1.01 -23.41
N ALA A 381 -2.06 -0.11 -23.74
CA ALA A 381 -2.57 -0.36 -25.08
C ALA A 381 -3.61 0.70 -25.52
N ASP A 382 -4.52 1.08 -24.63
CA ASP A 382 -5.52 2.15 -24.90
C ASP A 382 -4.83 3.51 -25.16
N ARG A 383 -3.81 3.87 -24.39
CA ARG A 383 -3.04 5.12 -24.59
C ARG A 383 -2.20 5.10 -25.88
N MET A 384 -1.64 3.94 -26.24
CA MET A 384 -0.93 3.76 -27.51
C MET A 384 -1.86 3.89 -28.70
N LEU A 385 -3.06 3.34 -28.61
CA LEU A 385 -4.09 3.46 -29.64
C LEU A 385 -4.51 4.92 -29.87
N GLU A 386 -4.69 5.70 -28.80
CA GLU A 386 -4.97 7.15 -28.87
C GLU A 386 -3.87 7.96 -29.62
N LEU A 387 -2.65 7.43 -29.67
CA LEU A 387 -1.49 8.06 -30.33
C LEU A 387 -1.12 7.39 -31.67
N ASP A 388 -2.02 6.58 -32.24
CA ASP A 388 -1.85 5.86 -33.51
C ASP A 388 -0.67 4.86 -33.53
N LYS A 389 -0.20 4.42 -32.34
CA LYS A 389 0.83 3.38 -32.18
C LYS A 389 0.21 1.97 -32.21
N ASN A 390 -0.53 1.68 -33.29
CA ASN A 390 -1.44 0.54 -33.35
C ASN A 390 -0.77 -0.81 -33.18
N ARG A 391 0.47 -0.97 -33.68
CA ARG A 391 1.19 -2.24 -33.64
C ARG A 391 1.61 -2.59 -32.20
N GLU A 392 2.22 -1.63 -31.52
CA GLU A 392 2.62 -1.80 -30.13
C GLU A 392 1.38 -1.95 -29.23
N ALA A 393 0.31 -1.20 -29.51
CA ALA A 393 -0.96 -1.33 -28.79
C ALA A 393 -1.52 -2.77 -28.89
N ALA A 394 -1.45 -3.39 -30.07
CA ALA A 394 -1.91 -4.77 -30.24
C ALA A 394 -1.12 -5.76 -29.39
N GLU A 395 0.22 -5.63 -29.33
CA GLU A 395 1.07 -6.51 -28.52
C GLU A 395 0.71 -6.45 -27.04
N TYR A 396 0.55 -5.25 -26.47
CA TYR A 396 0.18 -5.06 -25.06
C TYR A 396 -1.28 -5.46 -24.76
N ALA A 397 -2.20 -5.25 -25.70
CA ALA A 397 -3.58 -5.70 -25.56
C ALA A 397 -3.67 -7.24 -25.53
N GLU A 398 -2.93 -7.93 -26.41
CA GLU A 398 -2.85 -9.40 -26.41
C GLU A 398 -2.22 -9.94 -25.11
N GLU A 399 -1.18 -9.27 -24.57
CA GLU A 399 -0.59 -9.61 -23.26
C GLU A 399 -1.60 -9.43 -22.11
N SER A 400 -2.38 -8.35 -22.11
CA SER A 400 -3.44 -8.12 -21.13
C SER A 400 -4.53 -9.19 -21.17
N VAL A 401 -4.96 -9.60 -22.40
CA VAL A 401 -5.93 -10.69 -22.59
C VAL A 401 -5.41 -12.00 -22.00
N HIS A 402 -4.12 -12.30 -22.17
CA HIS A 402 -3.52 -13.52 -21.61
C HIS A 402 -3.72 -13.58 -20.09
N TYR A 403 -3.34 -12.52 -19.35
CA TYR A 403 -3.46 -12.48 -17.90
C TYR A 403 -4.92 -12.48 -17.41
N PHE A 404 -5.81 -11.72 -18.04
CA PHE A 404 -7.23 -11.74 -17.65
C PHE A 404 -7.93 -13.06 -17.99
N ARG A 405 -7.47 -13.79 -19.00
CA ARG A 405 -7.99 -15.12 -19.31
C ARG A 405 -7.65 -16.12 -18.20
N GLU A 406 -6.42 -16.10 -17.70
CA GLU A 406 -6.02 -16.91 -16.55
C GLU A 406 -6.82 -16.53 -15.29
N ALA A 407 -6.92 -15.25 -14.97
CA ALA A 407 -7.67 -14.77 -13.84
C ALA A 407 -9.17 -15.10 -13.90
N SER A 408 -9.79 -14.96 -15.08
CA SER A 408 -11.22 -15.28 -15.28
C SER A 408 -11.52 -16.78 -15.22
N ALA A 409 -10.53 -17.63 -15.54
CA ALA A 409 -10.67 -19.06 -15.37
C ALA A 409 -10.66 -19.50 -13.90
N GLU A 410 -9.97 -18.74 -13.04
CA GLU A 410 -9.94 -18.97 -11.59
C GLU A 410 -11.17 -18.36 -10.89
N ASP A 411 -11.58 -17.15 -11.31
CA ASP A 411 -12.70 -16.42 -10.68
C ASP A 411 -13.48 -15.61 -11.71
N GLN A 412 -14.77 -15.96 -11.90
CA GLN A 412 -15.67 -15.32 -12.87
C GLN A 412 -15.88 -13.82 -12.65
N LYS A 413 -15.52 -13.26 -11.51
CA LYS A 413 -15.61 -11.80 -11.28
C LYS A 413 -14.74 -10.99 -12.26
N TYR A 414 -13.65 -11.60 -12.80
CA TYR A 414 -12.77 -10.97 -13.78
C TYR A 414 -13.23 -11.14 -15.24
N ALA A 415 -14.39 -11.76 -15.48
CA ALA A 415 -14.91 -11.97 -16.84
C ALA A 415 -15.19 -10.65 -17.57
N LEU A 416 -15.57 -9.59 -16.86
CA LEU A 416 -15.80 -8.26 -17.46
C LEU A 416 -14.49 -7.62 -17.92
N ASP A 417 -13.42 -7.76 -17.14
CA ASP A 417 -12.09 -7.24 -17.47
C ASP A 417 -11.52 -7.99 -18.68
N LEU A 418 -11.74 -9.31 -18.75
CA LEU A 418 -11.40 -10.11 -19.94
C LEU A 418 -12.16 -9.63 -21.17
N ILE A 419 -13.47 -9.37 -21.09
CA ILE A 419 -14.28 -8.86 -22.21
C ILE A 419 -13.73 -7.52 -22.70
N ASN A 420 -13.42 -6.61 -21.78
CA ASN A 420 -12.86 -5.30 -22.13
C ASN A 420 -11.51 -5.44 -22.84
N SER A 421 -10.63 -6.32 -22.34
CA SER A 421 -9.32 -6.59 -22.96
C SER A 421 -9.45 -7.24 -24.33
N LEU A 422 -10.35 -8.23 -24.50
CA LEU A 422 -10.64 -8.84 -25.80
C LEU A 422 -11.16 -7.81 -26.82
N SER A 423 -12.03 -6.90 -26.38
CA SER A 423 -12.58 -5.85 -27.22
C SER A 423 -11.52 -4.83 -27.65
N LEU A 424 -10.62 -4.47 -26.75
CA LEU A 424 -9.49 -3.58 -27.05
C LEU A 424 -8.52 -4.27 -28.03
N ALA A 425 -8.15 -5.54 -27.78
CA ALA A 425 -7.30 -6.32 -28.66
C ALA A 425 -7.90 -6.44 -30.07
N SER A 426 -9.20 -6.74 -30.18
CA SER A 426 -9.92 -6.72 -31.46
C SER A 426 -9.78 -5.38 -32.18
N SER A 427 -9.89 -4.27 -31.46
CA SER A 427 -9.76 -2.94 -32.05
C SER A 427 -8.35 -2.65 -32.52
N CYS A 428 -7.33 -2.93 -31.68
CA CYS A 428 -5.92 -2.74 -32.04
C CYS A 428 -5.50 -3.57 -33.23
N LEU A 429 -5.91 -4.84 -33.29
CA LEU A 429 -5.58 -5.77 -34.37
C LEU A 429 -6.16 -5.36 -35.73
N ALA A 430 -7.39 -4.84 -35.76
CA ALA A 430 -8.00 -4.33 -36.96
C ALA A 430 -7.22 -3.15 -37.59
N TYR A 431 -6.59 -2.32 -36.77
CA TYR A 431 -5.73 -1.23 -37.26
C TYR A 431 -4.36 -1.70 -37.74
N THR A 432 -4.03 -2.99 -37.60
CA THR A 432 -2.76 -3.58 -38.02
C THR A 432 -2.92 -4.59 -39.17
N GLU A 433 -4.06 -4.55 -39.88
CA GLU A 433 -4.41 -5.47 -40.98
C GLU A 433 -4.48 -6.95 -40.54
N ARG A 434 -4.68 -7.20 -39.23
CA ARG A 434 -4.90 -8.55 -38.66
C ARG A 434 -6.41 -8.79 -38.44
N ASP A 435 -7.19 -8.62 -39.49
CA ASP A 435 -8.65 -8.61 -39.43
C ASP A 435 -9.25 -9.94 -38.96
N GLU A 436 -8.63 -11.08 -39.35
CA GLU A 436 -9.09 -12.41 -38.90
C GLU A 436 -8.90 -12.57 -37.37
N ASP A 437 -7.77 -12.17 -36.87
CA ASP A 437 -7.50 -12.20 -35.42
C ASP A 437 -8.45 -11.22 -34.66
N ALA A 438 -8.66 -10.01 -35.21
CA ALA A 438 -9.57 -9.01 -34.65
C ALA A 438 -11.01 -9.58 -34.57
N PHE A 439 -11.47 -10.27 -35.60
CA PHE A 439 -12.80 -10.91 -35.61
C PHE A 439 -12.88 -12.04 -34.58
N GLU A 440 -11.82 -12.85 -34.44
CA GLU A 440 -11.79 -13.93 -33.47
C GLU A 440 -11.82 -13.43 -32.02
N TYR A 441 -11.10 -12.37 -31.71
CA TYR A 441 -11.17 -11.73 -30.38
C TYR A 441 -12.56 -11.12 -30.10
N ALA A 442 -13.20 -10.53 -31.11
CA ALA A 442 -14.56 -10.02 -30.95
C ALA A 442 -15.56 -11.13 -30.64
N LYS A 443 -15.47 -12.30 -31.31
CA LYS A 443 -16.31 -13.48 -31.02
C LYS A 443 -16.10 -13.97 -29.58
N GLN A 444 -14.84 -14.11 -29.16
CA GLN A 444 -14.53 -14.54 -27.80
C GLN A 444 -15.12 -13.59 -26.74
N ALA A 445 -15.11 -12.27 -26.98
CA ALA A 445 -15.74 -11.32 -26.08
C ALA A 445 -17.25 -11.57 -25.92
N VAL A 446 -17.96 -11.89 -27.01
CA VAL A 446 -19.38 -12.27 -26.99
C VAL A 446 -19.60 -13.58 -26.24
N GLU A 447 -18.75 -14.59 -26.47
CA GLU A 447 -18.83 -15.89 -25.79
C GLU A 447 -18.67 -15.73 -24.26
N VAL A 448 -17.68 -14.96 -23.82
CA VAL A 448 -17.46 -14.67 -22.38
C VAL A 448 -18.66 -13.92 -21.81
N GLN A 449 -19.26 -12.97 -22.56
CA GLN A 449 -20.47 -12.27 -22.11
C GLN A 449 -21.64 -13.24 -21.95
N HIS A 450 -21.81 -14.20 -22.87
CA HIS A 450 -22.86 -15.21 -22.75
C HIS A 450 -22.69 -16.11 -21.52
N MET A 451 -21.44 -16.43 -21.11
CA MET A 451 -21.18 -17.20 -19.88
C MET A 451 -21.61 -16.43 -18.62
N ARG A 452 -21.66 -15.10 -18.68
CA ARG A 452 -22.16 -14.24 -17.58
C ARG A 452 -23.68 -14.13 -17.50
N LYS A 453 -24.42 -14.80 -18.40
CA LYS A 453 -25.90 -14.77 -18.37
C LYS A 453 -26.43 -15.30 -17.05
N GLY A 454 -27.17 -14.47 -16.33
CA GLY A 454 -27.71 -14.80 -15.00
C GLY A 454 -27.01 -14.06 -13.83
N VAL A 455 -25.92 -13.36 -14.10
CA VAL A 455 -25.35 -12.39 -13.14
C VAL A 455 -26.25 -11.16 -13.14
N GLU A 456 -26.60 -10.62 -11.98
CA GLU A 456 -27.34 -9.36 -11.85
C GLU A 456 -26.49 -8.19 -12.37
N ASP A 457 -26.60 -7.93 -13.67
CA ASP A 457 -25.93 -6.81 -14.33
C ASP A 457 -26.98 -5.99 -15.10
N LYS A 458 -27.28 -4.80 -14.61
CA LYS A 458 -28.25 -3.88 -15.21
C LYS A 458 -27.90 -3.48 -16.64
N ASN A 459 -26.62 -3.59 -17.01
CA ASN A 459 -26.11 -3.20 -18.32
C ASN A 459 -25.84 -4.39 -19.25
N TYR A 460 -26.18 -5.62 -18.82
CA TYR A 460 -25.88 -6.84 -19.57
C TYR A 460 -26.30 -6.77 -21.04
N ASP A 461 -27.58 -6.44 -21.32
CA ASP A 461 -28.11 -6.39 -22.67
C ASP A 461 -27.49 -5.25 -23.51
N ALA A 462 -27.23 -4.11 -22.89
CA ALA A 462 -26.57 -3.00 -23.57
C ALA A 462 -25.12 -3.36 -23.96
N HIS A 463 -24.41 -4.04 -23.08
CA HIS A 463 -23.04 -4.50 -23.32
C HIS A 463 -23.02 -5.62 -24.37
N LEU A 464 -23.90 -6.61 -24.26
CA LEU A 464 -24.03 -7.68 -25.25
C LEU A 464 -24.35 -7.10 -26.65
N ARG A 465 -25.28 -6.15 -26.73
CA ARG A 465 -25.59 -5.47 -27.99
C ARG A 465 -24.37 -4.81 -28.61
N TRP A 466 -23.57 -4.09 -27.82
CA TRP A 466 -22.36 -3.44 -28.29
C TRP A 466 -21.32 -4.46 -28.79
N LEU A 467 -21.13 -5.58 -28.11
CA LEU A 467 -20.24 -6.66 -28.52
C LEU A 467 -20.68 -7.32 -29.82
N LEU A 468 -21.99 -7.63 -29.94
CA LEU A 468 -22.57 -8.19 -31.17
C LEU A 468 -22.41 -7.23 -32.37
N MET A 469 -22.60 -5.92 -32.16
CA MET A 469 -22.33 -4.92 -33.19
C MET A 469 -20.86 -4.95 -33.63
N ASN A 470 -19.92 -5.11 -32.71
CA ASN A 470 -18.49 -5.20 -33.02
C ASN A 470 -18.18 -6.43 -33.90
N VAL A 471 -18.71 -7.62 -33.56
CA VAL A 471 -18.53 -8.84 -34.36
C VAL A 471 -19.09 -8.66 -35.78
N VAL A 472 -20.32 -8.14 -35.90
CA VAL A 472 -20.95 -7.90 -37.20
C VAL A 472 -20.17 -6.88 -38.02
N PHE A 473 -19.66 -5.84 -37.42
CA PHE A 473 -18.85 -4.83 -38.08
C PHE A 473 -17.53 -5.42 -38.61
N ARG A 474 -16.81 -6.20 -37.78
CA ARG A 474 -15.55 -6.85 -38.20
C ARG A 474 -15.77 -7.83 -39.38
N SER A 475 -16.83 -8.63 -39.32
CA SER A 475 -17.15 -9.54 -40.43
C SER A 475 -17.43 -8.82 -41.75
N LYS A 476 -18.05 -7.62 -41.66
CA LYS A 476 -18.31 -6.78 -42.83
C LYS A 476 -17.01 -6.21 -43.43
N GLU A 477 -16.06 -5.76 -42.60
CA GLU A 477 -14.75 -5.29 -43.07
C GLU A 477 -13.98 -6.38 -43.84
N MET A 478 -14.13 -7.64 -43.42
CA MET A 478 -13.52 -8.80 -44.12
C MET A 478 -14.33 -9.30 -45.32
N ASN A 479 -15.50 -8.73 -45.64
CA ASN A 479 -16.46 -9.27 -46.64
C ASN A 479 -16.91 -10.70 -46.31
N LYS A 480 -17.04 -11.05 -45.03
CA LYS A 480 -17.45 -12.37 -44.52
C LYS A 480 -18.79 -12.29 -43.76
N GLU A 481 -19.73 -11.44 -44.20
CA GLU A 481 -20.98 -11.18 -43.47
C GLU A 481 -21.78 -12.47 -43.22
N HIS A 482 -21.61 -13.50 -44.02
CA HIS A 482 -22.27 -14.78 -43.82
C HIS A 482 -21.83 -15.49 -42.54
N GLU A 483 -20.60 -15.28 -42.10
CA GLU A 483 -20.09 -15.85 -40.86
C GLU A 483 -20.73 -15.18 -39.62
N ALA A 484 -21.15 -13.92 -39.74
CA ALA A 484 -21.76 -13.16 -38.65
C ALA A 484 -23.29 -13.30 -38.54
N LEU A 485 -23.93 -14.06 -39.42
CA LEU A 485 -25.39 -14.21 -39.41
C LEU A 485 -26.00 -14.62 -38.07
N PRO A 486 -25.41 -15.54 -37.27
CA PRO A 486 -25.96 -15.88 -35.97
C PRO A 486 -25.97 -14.68 -35.00
N TRP A 487 -24.89 -13.91 -34.94
CA TRP A 487 -24.78 -12.74 -34.06
C TRP A 487 -25.66 -11.57 -34.55
N LEU A 488 -25.85 -11.41 -35.85
CA LEU A 488 -26.77 -10.43 -36.41
C LEU A 488 -28.22 -10.75 -36.04
N GLN A 489 -28.61 -12.04 -36.10
CA GLN A 489 -29.96 -12.46 -35.69
C GLN A 489 -30.18 -12.20 -34.19
N GLU A 490 -29.19 -12.47 -33.36
CA GLU A 490 -29.26 -12.18 -31.93
C GLU A 490 -29.32 -10.66 -31.67
N LEU A 491 -28.47 -9.88 -32.36
CA LEU A 491 -28.52 -8.41 -32.29
C LEU A 491 -29.90 -7.85 -32.67
N GLN A 492 -30.50 -8.38 -33.73
CA GLN A 492 -31.87 -7.98 -34.17
C GLN A 492 -32.95 -8.41 -33.16
N ALA A 493 -32.76 -9.48 -32.42
CA ALA A 493 -33.65 -9.86 -31.34
C ALA A 493 -33.57 -8.89 -30.14
N LEU A 494 -32.41 -8.32 -29.87
CA LEU A 494 -32.19 -7.31 -28.84
C LEU A 494 -32.59 -5.90 -29.32
N ASP A 495 -32.36 -5.59 -30.58
CA ASP A 495 -32.69 -4.31 -31.22
C ASP A 495 -33.19 -4.50 -32.65
N PRO A 496 -34.53 -4.58 -32.87
CA PRO A 496 -35.12 -4.77 -34.18
C PRO A 496 -34.84 -3.65 -35.20
N SER A 497 -34.35 -2.50 -34.75
CA SER A 497 -33.99 -1.38 -35.64
C SER A 497 -32.68 -1.61 -36.42
N VAL A 498 -31.87 -2.57 -36.01
CA VAL A 498 -30.57 -2.85 -36.59
C VAL A 498 -30.67 -3.79 -37.81
N GLY A 499 -30.41 -3.26 -39.02
CA GLY A 499 -30.29 -4.05 -40.25
C GLY A 499 -28.80 -4.19 -40.64
N MET A 500 -28.51 -5.13 -41.60
CA MET A 500 -27.14 -5.32 -42.10
C MET A 500 -26.47 -4.04 -42.61
N HIS A 501 -27.23 -3.06 -43.09
CA HIS A 501 -26.74 -1.78 -43.61
C HIS A 501 -26.67 -0.66 -42.53
N GLY A 502 -27.18 -0.94 -41.34
CA GLY A 502 -27.36 0.07 -40.27
C GLY A 502 -26.39 -0.03 -39.12
N VAL A 503 -25.34 -0.87 -39.20
CA VAL A 503 -24.29 -0.92 -38.18
C VAL A 503 -23.39 0.30 -38.37
N PRO A 504 -23.43 1.29 -37.47
CA PRO A 504 -22.58 2.48 -37.61
C PRO A 504 -21.11 2.12 -37.45
N HIS A 505 -20.25 2.92 -38.08
CA HIS A 505 -18.81 2.84 -37.81
C HIS A 505 -18.58 3.06 -36.31
N LEU A 506 -18.01 2.08 -35.62
CA LEU A 506 -17.70 2.10 -34.17
C LEU A 506 -16.49 2.98 -33.81
N ASN A 507 -16.14 3.91 -34.68
CA ASN A 507 -15.07 4.89 -34.44
C ASN A 507 -15.68 6.20 -33.92
N GLN A 508 -16.08 6.24 -32.63
CA GLN A 508 -16.18 7.47 -31.85
C GLN A 508 -16.06 7.19 -30.36
#